data_3e6de2d5dbdaef7b3331f79af040f27e
#
_entry.id   3e6de2d5dbdaef7b3331f79af040f27e
#
_cell.length_a   1.000
_cell.length_b   1.000
_cell.length_c   1.000
_cell.angle_alpha   90.00
_cell.angle_beta   90.00
_cell.angle_gamma   90.00
#
_symmetry.space_group_name_H-M   'P 1'
#
loop_
_entity.id
_entity.type
_entity.pdbx_description
1 polymer ?
#
loop_
_entity_poly.entity_id
_entity_poly.type
_entity_poly.pdbx_seq_one_letter_code
_entity_poly.pdbx_strand_id
1 'polypeptide(L)'
;MCSSSNPRFGERQKGVKPSSEKYMAKKIKVIVKINLKAAEATPAPPVGTALGQHGVAIMEFVKAYNDKTKDMKGQVVPAVITIYEDRSFDFIIKKAPVADMIKKTLGIEKGAGKMPKEVAGTLTQDQLRAIATDKLDDLNTKDIEAAMKIVAGTARSMGVKVEN
;
A
#
# COMPACT_ATOMS: atom_id res chain seq x y z
N MET A 1 2.78 -41.97 -50.74
CA MET A 1 1.86 -40.84 -50.97
C MET A 1 1.49 -40.31 -49.61
N CYS A 2 2.27 -39.40 -49.10
CA CYS A 2 2.13 -37.94 -49.09
C CYS A 2 0.77 -37.48 -48.56
N SER A 3 0.70 -36.97 -47.35
CA SER A 3 0.36 -35.57 -47.19
C SER A 3 0.44 -35.16 -45.71
N SER A 4 1.44 -34.41 -45.45
CA SER A 4 1.59 -33.58 -44.27
C SER A 4 0.57 -32.45 -44.30
N SER A 5 -0.10 -32.14 -43.23
CA SER A 5 -0.66 -30.81 -42.99
C SER A 5 -0.57 -30.46 -41.55
N ASN A 6 0.38 -29.62 -41.29
CA ASN A 6 0.70 -28.92 -40.10
C ASN A 6 -0.29 -27.74 -39.90
N PRO A 7 -1.08 -27.64 -38.84
CA PRO A 7 -1.83 -26.43 -38.57
C PRO A 7 -0.95 -25.44 -37.84
N ARG A 8 -0.80 -24.30 -38.45
CA ARG A 8 -0.06 -23.13 -38.06
C ARG A 8 -0.48 -22.64 -36.67
N PHE A 9 0.45 -22.70 -35.80
CA PHE A 9 0.53 -21.92 -34.58
C PHE A 9 0.58 -20.43 -34.94
N GLY A 10 -0.35 -19.66 -34.50
CA GLY A 10 -0.34 -18.22 -34.77
C GLY A 10 -1.47 -17.42 -34.18
N GLU A 11 -1.72 -17.55 -32.88
CA GLU A 11 -2.42 -16.49 -32.16
C GLU A 11 -1.48 -15.87 -31.13
N ARG A 12 -0.79 -14.86 -31.60
CA ARG A 12 -0.10 -13.91 -30.73
C ARG A 12 -1.17 -13.18 -29.93
N GLN A 13 -1.28 -13.50 -28.65
CA GLN A 13 -1.92 -12.65 -27.68
C GLN A 13 -1.27 -11.27 -27.79
N LYS A 14 -2.05 -10.31 -28.26
CA LYS A 14 -1.69 -8.90 -28.27
C LYS A 14 -1.53 -8.49 -26.81
N GLY A 15 -0.27 -8.46 -26.36
CA GLY A 15 0.10 -7.82 -25.11
C GLY A 15 -0.45 -6.41 -25.12
N VAL A 16 -1.30 -6.12 -24.17
CA VAL A 16 -1.71 -4.77 -23.83
C VAL A 16 -0.42 -4.04 -23.42
N LYS A 17 0.14 -3.29 -24.35
CA LYS A 17 1.23 -2.36 -24.03
C LYS A 17 0.64 -1.35 -23.06
N PRO A 18 1.22 -1.14 -21.86
CA PRO A 18 0.87 0.03 -21.08
C PRO A 18 1.19 1.23 -21.96
N SER A 19 0.22 2.08 -22.14
CA SER A 19 0.34 3.33 -22.90
C SER A 19 1.43 4.18 -22.26
N SER A 20 2.64 4.06 -22.81
CA SER A 20 3.76 4.96 -22.54
C SER A 20 3.53 6.26 -23.31
N GLU A 21 2.44 6.96 -22.97
CA GLU A 21 2.21 8.28 -23.51
C GLU A 21 2.96 9.31 -22.66
N LYS A 22 4.01 9.83 -23.29
CA LYS A 22 4.49 11.19 -23.12
C LYS A 22 4.86 11.62 -21.69
N TYR A 23 5.84 10.97 -21.09
CA TYR A 23 6.59 11.56 -19.99
C TYR A 23 7.55 12.64 -20.56
N MET A 24 7.01 13.77 -20.99
CA MET A 24 7.77 15.01 -20.87
C MET A 24 8.12 15.14 -19.39
N ALA A 25 9.39 15.34 -19.06
CA ALA A 25 9.88 15.43 -17.69
C ALA A 25 9.18 16.60 -16.97
N LYS A 26 7.98 16.32 -16.42
CA LYS A 26 7.25 17.29 -15.62
C LYS A 26 8.03 17.48 -14.33
N LYS A 27 8.31 18.72 -14.00
CA LYS A 27 8.99 19.03 -12.74
C LYS A 27 8.10 18.67 -11.56
N ILE A 28 8.62 17.83 -10.66
CA ILE A 28 7.92 17.45 -9.43
C ILE A 28 7.98 18.64 -8.47
N LYS A 29 6.81 19.10 -8.03
CA LYS A 29 6.69 20.16 -7.05
C LYS A 29 6.79 19.63 -5.63
N VAL A 30 5.97 18.63 -5.29
CA VAL A 30 5.90 18.06 -3.94
C VAL A 30 5.45 16.59 -4.02
N ILE A 31 5.94 15.78 -3.07
CA ILE A 31 5.47 14.41 -2.85
C ILE A 31 4.75 14.39 -1.51
N VAL A 32 3.47 14.05 -1.50
CA VAL A 32 2.62 13.96 -0.31
C VAL A 32 2.30 12.50 -0.02
N LYS A 33 2.46 12.08 1.23
CA LYS A 33 2.12 10.73 1.69
C LYS A 33 0.94 10.82 2.64
N ILE A 34 -0.15 10.13 2.34
CA ILE A 34 -1.38 10.15 3.13
C ILE A 34 -1.84 8.72 3.40
N ASN A 35 -2.25 8.45 4.64
CA ASN A 35 -2.87 7.18 5.01
C ASN A 35 -4.39 7.36 4.98
N LEU A 36 -5.06 6.57 4.15
CA LEU A 36 -6.51 6.65 3.95
C LEU A 36 -7.13 5.27 4.12
N LYS A 37 -8.38 5.23 4.55
CA LYS A 37 -9.16 4.00 4.53
C LYS A 37 -9.53 3.65 3.09
N ALA A 38 -9.37 2.39 2.73
CA ALA A 38 -9.69 1.90 1.40
C ALA A 38 -11.18 2.05 1.10
N ALA A 39 -11.51 2.56 -0.08
CA ALA A 39 -12.87 2.81 -0.58
C ALA A 39 -13.71 3.81 0.26
N GLU A 40 -13.13 4.48 1.26
CA GLU A 40 -13.80 5.47 2.11
C GLU A 40 -13.07 6.83 2.08
N ALA A 41 -12.30 7.11 1.04
CA ALA A 41 -11.67 8.41 0.91
C ALA A 41 -12.73 9.48 0.68
N THR A 42 -12.65 10.56 1.46
CA THR A 42 -13.53 11.73 1.39
C THR A 42 -12.70 12.99 1.15
N PRO A 43 -13.28 14.05 0.57
CA PRO A 43 -12.57 15.32 0.39
C PRO A 43 -12.33 16.08 1.72
N ALA A 44 -12.87 15.56 2.82
CA ALA A 44 -12.63 16.08 4.17
C ALA A 44 -11.18 15.89 4.63
N PRO A 45 -10.72 16.53 5.71
CA PRO A 45 -9.41 16.25 6.29
C PRO A 45 -9.21 14.74 6.55
N PRO A 46 -8.05 14.14 6.23
CA PRO A 46 -6.76 14.79 5.89
C PRO A 46 -6.53 15.11 4.40
N VAL A 47 -7.36 14.61 3.48
CA VAL A 47 -7.14 14.77 2.02
C VAL A 47 -7.26 16.25 1.60
N GLY A 48 -8.33 16.91 2.04
CA GLY A 48 -8.60 18.29 1.68
C GLY A 48 -7.51 19.25 2.09
N THR A 49 -6.97 19.11 3.29
CA THR A 49 -5.88 19.95 3.80
C THR A 49 -4.57 19.69 3.08
N ALA A 50 -4.25 18.42 2.82
CA ALA A 50 -2.97 18.05 2.21
C ALA A 50 -2.91 18.38 0.71
N LEU A 51 -3.98 18.17 -0.05
CA LEU A 51 -4.00 18.42 -1.49
C LEU A 51 -4.49 19.84 -1.86
N GLY A 52 -5.34 20.42 -1.03
CA GLY A 52 -5.89 21.77 -1.27
C GLY A 52 -4.83 22.86 -1.34
N GLN A 53 -3.79 22.78 -0.49
CA GLN A 53 -2.66 23.71 -0.49
C GLN A 53 -1.89 23.72 -1.82
N HIS A 54 -1.96 22.65 -2.58
CA HIS A 54 -1.23 22.48 -3.83
C HIS A 54 -2.10 22.73 -5.08
N GLY A 55 -3.41 23.01 -4.89
CA GLY A 55 -4.33 23.31 -5.98
C GLY A 55 -4.67 22.12 -6.87
N VAL A 56 -4.61 20.91 -6.35
CA VAL A 56 -4.93 19.66 -7.05
C VAL A 56 -6.45 19.41 -7.01
N ALA A 57 -7.00 18.81 -8.05
CA ALA A 57 -8.41 18.41 -8.14
C ALA A 57 -8.73 17.27 -7.16
N ILE A 58 -9.13 17.61 -5.92
CA ILE A 58 -9.37 16.65 -4.81
C ILE A 58 -10.42 15.62 -5.21
N MET A 59 -11.49 16.03 -5.90
CA MET A 59 -12.58 15.12 -6.28
C MET A 59 -12.16 14.03 -7.26
N GLU A 60 -11.25 14.35 -8.18
CA GLU A 60 -10.70 13.39 -9.14
C GLU A 60 -9.81 12.38 -8.43
N PHE A 61 -8.97 12.86 -7.51
CA PHE A 61 -8.14 11.98 -6.68
C PHE A 61 -9.01 11.01 -5.86
N VAL A 62 -10.03 11.51 -5.16
CA VAL A 62 -10.92 10.70 -4.32
C VAL A 62 -11.62 9.62 -5.15
N LYS A 63 -12.15 9.95 -6.32
CA LYS A 63 -12.77 8.97 -7.22
C LYS A 63 -11.78 7.91 -7.67
N ALA A 64 -10.64 8.33 -8.20
CA ALA A 64 -9.61 7.40 -8.69
C ALA A 64 -9.02 6.51 -7.58
N TYR A 65 -8.84 7.04 -6.36
CA TYR A 65 -8.38 6.28 -5.22
C TYR A 65 -9.42 5.24 -4.77
N ASN A 66 -10.69 5.65 -4.62
CA ASN A 66 -11.77 4.75 -4.23
C ASN A 66 -11.96 3.63 -5.27
N ASP A 67 -11.86 3.94 -6.56
CA ASP A 67 -11.96 2.94 -7.63
C ASP A 67 -10.84 1.90 -7.55
N LYS A 68 -9.61 2.33 -7.27
CA LYS A 68 -8.45 1.42 -7.15
C LYS A 68 -8.41 0.63 -5.85
N THR A 69 -9.10 1.08 -4.82
CA THR A 69 -9.06 0.45 -3.48
C THR A 69 -10.34 -0.29 -3.11
N LYS A 70 -11.26 -0.48 -4.05
CA LYS A 70 -12.54 -1.19 -3.82
C LYS A 70 -12.36 -2.59 -3.24
N ASP A 71 -11.33 -3.30 -3.68
CA ASP A 71 -11.04 -4.68 -3.28
C ASP A 71 -10.42 -4.78 -1.87
N MET A 72 -9.94 -3.65 -1.33
CA MET A 72 -9.22 -3.59 -0.04
C MET A 72 -10.03 -2.94 1.08
N LYS A 73 -11.37 -2.98 1.01
CA LYS A 73 -12.25 -2.36 2.01
C LYS A 73 -11.89 -2.78 3.44
N GLY A 74 -11.90 -1.79 4.36
CA GLY A 74 -11.61 -2.01 5.78
C GLY A 74 -10.12 -2.06 6.14
N GLN A 75 -9.23 -1.76 5.19
CA GLN A 75 -7.80 -1.60 5.45
C GLN A 75 -7.39 -0.14 5.30
N VAL A 76 -6.38 0.27 6.05
CA VAL A 76 -5.73 1.56 5.82
C VAL A 76 -4.68 1.37 4.73
N VAL A 77 -4.82 2.11 3.65
CA VAL A 77 -3.95 2.01 2.49
C VAL A 77 -3.21 3.34 2.30
N PRO A 78 -1.87 3.34 2.40
CA PRO A 78 -1.09 4.54 2.16
C PRO A 78 -1.07 4.88 0.66
N ALA A 79 -1.31 6.15 0.35
CA ALA A 79 -1.14 6.71 -0.98
C ALA A 79 0.06 7.66 -1.00
N VAL A 80 0.94 7.48 -1.96
CA VAL A 80 2.04 8.41 -2.26
C VAL A 80 1.61 9.20 -3.49
N ILE A 81 1.36 10.49 -3.31
CA ILE A 81 0.86 11.38 -4.34
C ILE A 81 2.00 12.28 -4.78
N THR A 82 2.36 12.22 -6.04
CA THR A 82 3.35 13.10 -6.66
C THR A 82 2.61 14.22 -7.36
N ILE A 83 2.86 15.46 -6.97
CA ILE A 83 2.25 16.66 -7.51
C ILE A 83 3.26 17.37 -8.38
N TYR A 84 2.86 17.72 -9.60
CA TYR A 84 3.68 18.45 -10.55
C TYR A 84 3.38 19.95 -10.52
N GLU A 85 4.26 20.76 -11.12
CA GLU A 85 4.06 22.22 -11.24
C GLU A 85 2.77 22.60 -12.00
N ASP A 86 2.38 21.75 -12.95
CA ASP A 86 1.15 21.90 -13.76
C ASP A 86 -0.14 21.60 -12.99
N ARG A 87 -0.06 21.38 -11.66
CA ARG A 87 -1.19 20.94 -10.82
C ARG A 87 -1.74 19.56 -11.18
N SER A 88 -1.12 18.85 -12.12
CA SER A 88 -1.41 17.44 -12.35
C SER A 88 -0.82 16.59 -11.22
N PHE A 89 -1.41 15.41 -10.98
CA PHE A 89 -0.95 14.50 -9.94
C PHE A 89 -0.91 13.08 -10.46
N ASP A 90 0.05 12.33 -9.95
CA ASP A 90 0.11 10.87 -10.05
C ASP A 90 0.10 10.28 -8.65
N PHE A 91 -0.49 9.10 -8.47
CA PHE A 91 -0.48 8.45 -7.17
C PHE A 91 -0.20 6.97 -7.27
N ILE A 92 0.57 6.49 -6.29
CA ILE A 92 0.94 5.09 -6.12
C ILE A 92 0.35 4.62 -4.80
N ILE A 93 -0.34 3.49 -4.84
CA ILE A 93 -0.91 2.83 -3.68
C ILE A 93 0.13 1.86 -3.15
N LYS A 94 0.38 1.91 -1.84
CA LYS A 94 1.25 0.97 -1.13
C LYS A 94 0.43 -0.01 -0.30
N LYS A 95 1.05 -1.13 0.10
CA LYS A 95 0.43 -2.11 1.00
C LYS A 95 0.17 -1.49 2.39
N ALA A 96 -0.81 -2.00 3.11
CA ALA A 96 -1.20 -1.51 4.43
C ALA A 96 0.00 -1.37 5.38
N PRO A 97 0.03 -0.38 6.28
CA PRO A 97 1.10 -0.24 7.27
C PRO A 97 1.17 -1.47 8.19
N VAL A 98 2.38 -1.86 8.60
CA VAL A 98 2.61 -3.00 9.49
C VAL A 98 1.78 -2.87 10.77
N ALA A 99 1.69 -1.66 11.33
CA ALA A 99 0.89 -1.38 12.52
C ALA A 99 -0.58 -1.76 12.37
N ASP A 100 -1.18 -1.45 11.22
CA ASP A 100 -2.59 -1.77 10.97
C ASP A 100 -2.79 -3.26 10.64
N MET A 101 -1.81 -3.90 10.01
CA MET A 101 -1.82 -5.35 9.82
C MET A 101 -1.79 -6.08 11.18
N ILE A 102 -0.93 -5.66 12.10
CA ILE A 102 -0.86 -6.22 13.47
C ILE A 102 -2.19 -6.01 14.21
N LYS A 103 -2.76 -4.81 14.15
CA LYS A 103 -4.07 -4.52 14.77
C LYS A 103 -5.16 -5.44 14.23
N LYS A 104 -5.21 -5.64 12.91
CA LYS A 104 -6.19 -6.50 12.26
C LYS A 104 -6.02 -7.96 12.67
N THR A 105 -4.78 -8.45 12.75
CA THR A 105 -4.48 -9.85 13.15
C THR A 105 -4.87 -10.11 14.60
N LEU A 106 -4.68 -9.14 15.48
CA LEU A 106 -5.00 -9.24 16.91
C LEU A 106 -6.43 -8.78 17.25
N GLY A 107 -7.16 -8.17 16.31
CA GLY A 107 -8.49 -7.62 16.54
C GLY A 107 -8.51 -6.41 17.49
N ILE A 108 -7.41 -5.66 17.58
CA ILE A 108 -7.25 -4.52 18.51
C ILE A 108 -7.46 -3.22 17.75
N GLU A 109 -8.31 -2.33 18.26
CA GLU A 109 -8.50 -1.00 17.64
C GLU A 109 -7.32 -0.07 17.86
N LYS A 110 -6.72 -0.11 19.06
CA LYS A 110 -5.62 0.78 19.47
C LYS A 110 -4.51 -0.01 20.14
N GLY A 111 -3.27 0.37 19.89
CA GLY A 111 -2.11 -0.12 20.65
C GLY A 111 -2.07 0.43 22.07
N ALA A 112 -1.16 -0.10 22.90
CA ALA A 112 -0.97 0.35 24.28
C ALA A 112 -0.57 1.82 24.36
N GLY A 113 -1.21 2.56 25.26
CA GLY A 113 -0.94 3.99 25.46
C GLY A 113 0.32 4.26 26.26
N LYS A 114 0.67 3.36 27.20
CA LYS A 114 1.84 3.51 28.10
C LYS A 114 2.74 2.29 28.02
N MET A 115 3.75 2.38 27.18
CA MET A 115 4.82 1.39 27.10
C MET A 115 5.84 1.59 28.25
N PRO A 116 6.40 0.53 28.86
CA PRO A 116 6.18 -0.93 28.67
C PRO A 116 5.14 -1.53 29.63
N LYS A 117 4.35 -0.72 30.32
CA LYS A 117 3.47 -1.19 31.41
C LYS A 117 2.22 -1.94 30.93
N GLU A 118 1.71 -1.59 29.75
CA GLU A 118 0.50 -2.18 29.22
C GLU A 118 0.84 -3.10 28.03
N VAL A 119 0.31 -4.35 28.06
CA VAL A 119 0.42 -5.31 26.97
C VAL A 119 -0.92 -5.31 26.25
N ALA A 120 -0.93 -4.90 24.98
CA ALA A 120 -2.14 -4.86 24.18
C ALA A 120 -2.50 -6.24 23.61
N GLY A 121 -1.53 -7.15 23.47
CA GLY A 121 -1.76 -8.49 22.97
C GLY A 121 -0.46 -9.28 22.78
N THR A 122 -0.60 -10.55 22.40
CA THR A 122 0.53 -11.43 22.06
C THR A 122 0.42 -11.83 20.60
N LEU A 123 1.55 -11.82 19.88
CA LEU A 123 1.64 -12.21 18.48
C LEU A 123 2.46 -13.50 18.40
N THR A 124 1.93 -14.50 17.71
CA THR A 124 2.65 -15.75 17.47
C THR A 124 3.68 -15.58 16.35
N GLN A 125 4.70 -16.44 16.33
CA GLN A 125 5.75 -16.40 15.29
C GLN A 125 5.20 -16.62 13.88
N ASP A 126 4.18 -17.46 13.72
CA ASP A 126 3.56 -17.73 12.41
C ASP A 126 2.85 -16.51 11.86
N GLN A 127 2.10 -15.79 12.72
CA GLN A 127 1.45 -14.54 12.35
C GLN A 127 2.46 -13.47 11.98
N LEU A 128 3.54 -13.37 12.74
CA LEU A 128 4.64 -12.44 12.48
C LEU A 128 5.32 -12.75 11.14
N ARG A 129 5.54 -14.03 10.84
CA ARG A 129 6.11 -14.48 9.55
C ARG A 129 5.18 -14.14 8.38
N ALA A 130 3.87 -14.36 8.53
CA ALA A 130 2.89 -14.02 7.50
C ALA A 130 2.92 -12.52 7.17
N ILE A 131 2.87 -11.65 8.20
CA ILE A 131 2.96 -10.20 8.03
C ILE A 131 4.29 -9.78 7.38
N ALA A 132 5.41 -10.39 7.79
CA ALA A 132 6.72 -10.10 7.22
C ALA A 132 6.79 -10.46 5.73
N THR A 133 6.23 -11.62 5.34
CA THR A 133 6.18 -12.07 3.95
C THR A 133 5.36 -11.12 3.09
N ASP A 134 4.19 -10.68 3.56
CA ASP A 134 3.34 -9.73 2.84
C ASP A 134 4.03 -8.38 2.62
N LYS A 135 4.93 -7.99 3.52
CA LYS A 135 5.62 -6.70 3.48
C LYS A 135 6.98 -6.73 2.79
N LEU A 136 7.50 -7.88 2.41
CA LEU A 136 8.84 -8.01 1.79
C LEU A 136 9.05 -7.06 0.61
N ASP A 137 8.04 -6.87 -0.23
CA ASP A 137 8.12 -6.01 -1.42
C ASP A 137 8.33 -4.52 -1.09
N ASP A 138 7.87 -4.08 0.10
CA ASP A 138 7.99 -2.69 0.56
C ASP A 138 9.21 -2.44 1.45
N LEU A 139 9.83 -3.52 1.95
CA LEU A 139 11.00 -3.44 2.82
C LEU A 139 12.29 -3.37 2.00
N ASN A 140 13.34 -2.89 2.64
CA ASN A 140 14.69 -2.82 2.06
C ASN A 140 15.47 -4.14 2.19
N THR A 141 14.86 -5.21 2.71
CA THR A 141 15.47 -6.53 2.92
C THR A 141 14.76 -7.60 2.10
N LYS A 142 15.50 -8.57 1.61
CA LYS A 142 14.96 -9.76 0.95
C LYS A 142 14.88 -10.96 1.91
N ASP A 143 15.53 -10.86 3.08
CA ASP A 143 15.57 -11.90 4.08
C ASP A 143 14.35 -11.86 4.97
N ILE A 144 13.65 -12.99 5.10
CA ILE A 144 12.46 -13.12 5.93
C ILE A 144 12.77 -12.89 7.41
N GLU A 145 13.93 -13.39 7.90
CA GLU A 145 14.32 -13.22 9.29
C GLU A 145 14.59 -11.75 9.64
N ALA A 146 15.23 -11.00 8.74
CA ALA A 146 15.43 -9.57 8.92
C ALA A 146 14.10 -8.81 8.91
N ALA A 147 13.18 -9.17 8.00
CA ALA A 147 11.84 -8.63 7.96
C ALA A 147 11.05 -8.93 9.25
N MET A 148 11.13 -10.15 9.77
CA MET A 148 10.50 -10.52 11.05
C MET A 148 11.01 -9.66 12.21
N LYS A 149 12.32 -9.38 12.28
CA LYS A 149 12.89 -8.48 13.30
C LYS A 149 12.33 -7.05 13.21
N ILE A 150 12.15 -6.54 11.99
CA ILE A 150 11.53 -5.20 11.75
C ILE A 150 10.08 -5.20 12.23
N VAL A 151 9.29 -6.21 11.87
CA VAL A 151 7.89 -6.34 12.28
C VAL A 151 7.79 -6.52 13.81
N ALA A 152 8.65 -7.35 14.42
CA ALA A 152 8.72 -7.53 15.87
C ALA A 152 9.05 -6.23 16.62
N GLY A 153 9.96 -5.42 16.07
CA GLY A 153 10.24 -4.08 16.60
C GLY A 153 9.02 -3.17 16.57
N THR A 154 8.26 -3.19 15.47
CA THR A 154 7.01 -2.43 15.34
C THR A 154 5.95 -2.95 16.33
N ALA A 155 5.78 -4.27 16.46
CA ALA A 155 4.87 -4.89 17.42
C ALA A 155 5.21 -4.46 18.87
N ARG A 156 6.50 -4.51 19.23
CA ARG A 156 6.97 -4.07 20.55
C ARG A 156 6.63 -2.61 20.81
N SER A 157 6.80 -1.71 19.83
CA SER A 157 6.45 -0.29 19.99
C SER A 157 4.96 -0.06 20.20
N MET A 158 4.10 -0.99 19.79
CA MET A 158 2.64 -0.94 19.99
C MET A 158 2.18 -1.65 21.28
N GLY A 159 3.09 -2.20 22.08
CA GLY A 159 2.76 -2.95 23.28
C GLY A 159 2.35 -4.40 23.03
N VAL A 160 2.69 -4.94 21.88
CA VAL A 160 2.42 -6.34 21.56
C VAL A 160 3.66 -7.17 21.88
N LYS A 161 3.49 -8.22 22.69
CA LYS A 161 4.54 -9.22 22.95
C LYS A 161 4.57 -10.20 21.81
N VAL A 162 5.77 -10.59 21.41
CA VAL A 162 6.00 -11.69 20.45
C VAL A 162 6.36 -12.93 21.26
N GLU A 163 5.60 -13.99 21.07
CA GLU A 163 5.92 -15.31 21.65
C GLU A 163 7.06 -15.92 20.82
N ASN A 164 8.07 -16.44 21.56
CA ASN A 164 9.22 -17.13 20.96
C ASN A 164 8.88 -18.59 20.68
#